data_5b0be45c013c1000ae166d4369d244e8
#
_entry.id   5b0be45c013c1000ae166d4369d244e8
#
_cell.length_a   1.000
_cell.length_b   1.000
_cell.length_c   1.000
_cell.angle_alpha   90.00
_cell.angle_beta   90.00
_cell.angle_gamma   90.00
#
_symmetry.space_group_name_H-M   'P 1'
#
loop_
_entity.id
_entity.type
_entity.pdbx_description
1 polymer ?
#
loop_
_entity_poly.entity_id
_entity_poly.type
_entity_poly.pdbx_seq_one_letter_code
_entity_poly.pdbx_strand_id
1 'polypeptide(L)'
;EITKIRKFAEPELNEEFFKMAFPQGGVTDEAGLDKFIDAQIEAELRRESDYLFTLQVRDYLVKKADLKMPAAFLKRWLYTINEGKFSMEDIEKDFDQFLKMFTWNYLQKHFIKTDGISVSKEEALSEAKALAASQFAQYGMPSAPDDMLEGYAEKILADKDQGQKIYEKLYEVKVVEDVKSKVKVTEKAVSADDFAKLAKEL
;
A
#
# COMPACT_ATOMS: atom_id res chain seq x y z
N GLU A 1 7.77 41.06 30.73
CA GLU A 1 7.69 40.23 31.97
C GLU A 1 7.58 38.75 31.54
N ILE A 2 8.55 37.92 31.99
CA ILE A 2 8.52 36.49 31.70
C ILE A 2 7.63 35.85 32.77
N THR A 3 6.46 35.35 32.37
CA THR A 3 5.47 34.79 33.29
C THR A 3 5.63 33.27 33.51
N LYS A 4 6.27 32.53 32.57
CA LYS A 4 6.48 31.09 32.70
C LYS A 4 7.65 30.63 31.81
N ILE A 5 8.53 29.83 32.40
CA ILE A 5 9.57 29.09 31.66
C ILE A 5 9.22 27.61 31.71
N ARG A 6 9.15 26.96 30.56
CA ARG A 6 8.95 25.50 30.45
C ARG A 6 10.25 24.89 29.91
N LYS A 7 10.70 23.81 30.54
CA LYS A 7 11.84 23.00 30.11
C LYS A 7 11.32 21.63 29.73
N PHE A 8 11.73 21.13 28.61
CA PHE A 8 11.48 19.72 28.25
C PHE A 8 12.37 18.84 29.15
N ALA A 9 11.78 17.85 29.76
CA ALA A 9 12.44 16.78 30.49
C ALA A 9 11.98 15.44 29.93
N GLU A 10 12.76 14.40 30.16
CA GLU A 10 12.31 13.05 29.82
C GLU A 10 11.01 12.74 30.59
N PRO A 11 10.00 12.15 29.90
CA PRO A 11 8.75 11.82 30.57
C PRO A 11 8.98 10.69 31.58
N GLU A 12 8.35 10.82 32.75
CA GLU A 12 8.26 9.71 33.70
C GLU A 12 7.15 8.76 33.21
N LEU A 13 7.48 7.46 33.05
CA LEU A 13 6.53 6.42 32.64
C LEU A 13 5.63 6.01 33.81
N ASN A 14 4.86 6.97 34.31
CA ASN A 14 3.92 6.81 35.41
C ASN A 14 2.48 6.64 34.90
N GLU A 15 1.55 6.34 35.84
CA GLU A 15 0.15 6.11 35.50
C GLU A 15 -0.52 7.31 34.79
N GLU A 16 -0.12 8.53 35.15
CA GLU A 16 -0.63 9.75 34.53
C GLU A 16 -0.18 9.86 33.05
N PHE A 17 1.08 9.52 32.78
CA PHE A 17 1.61 9.45 31.42
C PHE A 17 0.80 8.45 30.57
N PHE A 18 0.59 7.22 31.05
CA PHE A 18 -0.13 6.20 30.29
C PHE A 18 -1.59 6.57 30.03
N LYS A 19 -2.27 7.17 31.02
CA LYS A 19 -3.66 7.68 30.85
C LYS A 19 -3.74 8.79 29.80
N MET A 20 -2.71 9.65 29.72
CA MET A 20 -2.68 10.76 28.78
C MET A 20 -2.28 10.29 27.37
N ALA A 21 -1.28 9.41 27.28
CA ALA A 21 -0.77 8.89 26.00
C ALA A 21 -1.72 7.86 25.36
N PHE A 22 -2.42 7.07 26.19
CA PHE A 22 -3.32 6.01 25.76
C PHE A 22 -4.72 6.18 26.38
N PRO A 23 -5.46 7.23 26.02
CA PRO A 23 -6.75 7.56 26.64
C PRO A 23 -7.82 6.49 26.45
N GLN A 24 -7.67 5.62 25.45
CA GLN A 24 -8.57 4.49 25.20
C GLN A 24 -8.18 3.22 25.98
N GLY A 25 -7.14 3.28 26.80
CA GLY A 25 -6.61 2.12 27.53
C GLY A 25 -5.73 1.22 26.66
N GLY A 26 -5.39 0.03 27.20
CA GLY A 26 -4.59 -0.97 26.50
C GLY A 26 -3.11 -0.95 26.86
N VAL A 27 -2.55 0.21 27.25
CA VAL A 27 -1.18 0.35 27.75
C VAL A 27 -1.23 1.09 29.07
N THR A 28 -0.80 0.43 30.16
CA THR A 28 -0.91 0.95 31.53
C THR A 28 0.42 1.00 32.27
N ASP A 29 1.46 0.37 31.70
CA ASP A 29 2.79 0.26 32.27
C ASP A 29 3.85 0.14 31.18
N GLU A 30 5.12 0.15 31.57
CA GLU A 30 6.27 0.06 30.67
C GLU A 30 6.28 -1.25 29.88
N ALA A 31 5.96 -2.39 30.52
CA ALA A 31 5.91 -3.68 29.84
C ALA A 31 4.78 -3.75 28.79
N GLY A 32 3.67 -3.07 29.04
CA GLY A 32 2.58 -2.88 28.08
C GLY A 32 3.00 -1.97 26.92
N LEU A 33 3.79 -0.93 27.19
CA LEU A 33 4.34 -0.04 26.17
C LEU A 33 5.30 -0.79 25.25
N ASP A 34 6.23 -1.57 25.79
CA ASP A 34 7.16 -2.39 25.01
C ASP A 34 6.41 -3.34 24.07
N LYS A 35 5.43 -4.06 24.58
CA LYS A 35 4.59 -4.96 23.77
C LYS A 35 3.83 -4.21 22.67
N PHE A 36 3.34 -3.01 22.98
CA PHE A 36 2.66 -2.17 21.99
C PHE A 36 3.62 -1.73 20.89
N ILE A 37 4.82 -1.28 21.24
CA ILE A 37 5.85 -0.88 20.30
C ILE A 37 6.26 -2.07 19.43
N ASP A 38 6.56 -3.22 20.03
CA ASP A 38 6.92 -4.44 19.30
C ASP A 38 5.83 -4.85 18.30
N ALA A 39 4.57 -4.82 18.72
CA ALA A 39 3.45 -5.12 17.84
C ALA A 39 3.31 -4.13 16.68
N GLN A 40 3.58 -2.84 16.91
CA GLN A 40 3.57 -1.84 15.85
C GLN A 40 4.72 -2.06 14.85
N ILE A 41 5.93 -2.33 15.35
CA ILE A 41 7.10 -2.63 14.51
C ILE A 41 6.84 -3.91 13.69
N GLU A 42 6.34 -4.97 14.32
CA GLU A 42 6.02 -6.22 13.62
C GLU A 42 4.97 -6.00 12.52
N ALA A 43 3.91 -5.24 12.81
CA ALA A 43 2.87 -4.94 11.84
C ALA A 43 3.40 -4.10 10.66
N GLU A 44 4.33 -3.16 10.92
CA GLU A 44 4.97 -2.35 9.88
C GLU A 44 5.87 -3.22 8.99
N LEU A 45 6.77 -3.99 9.60
CA LEU A 45 7.68 -4.88 8.86
C LEU A 45 6.92 -5.94 8.06
N ARG A 46 5.80 -6.43 8.58
CA ARG A 46 4.92 -7.35 7.83
C ARG A 46 4.33 -6.67 6.59
N ARG A 47 3.81 -5.45 6.71
CA ARG A 47 3.29 -4.69 5.57
C ARG A 47 4.35 -4.44 4.49
N GLU A 48 5.56 -4.06 4.92
CA GLU A 48 6.69 -3.87 4.01
C GLU A 48 7.10 -5.19 3.33
N SER A 49 7.13 -6.29 4.06
CA SER A 49 7.44 -7.62 3.53
C SER A 49 6.38 -8.09 2.51
N ASP A 50 5.09 -7.89 2.79
CA ASP A 50 4.00 -8.23 1.86
C ASP A 50 4.06 -7.36 0.60
N TYR A 51 4.43 -6.08 0.75
CA TYR A 51 4.64 -5.20 -0.41
C TYR A 51 5.83 -5.67 -1.26
N LEU A 52 6.97 -6.00 -0.64
CA LEU A 52 8.15 -6.55 -1.32
C LEU A 52 7.79 -7.85 -2.05
N PHE A 53 7.03 -8.74 -1.41
CA PHE A 53 6.55 -9.97 -2.02
C PHE A 53 5.69 -9.68 -3.26
N THR A 54 4.81 -8.70 -3.19
CA THR A 54 3.99 -8.26 -4.34
C THR A 54 4.85 -7.83 -5.52
N LEU A 55 5.89 -7.03 -5.27
CA LEU A 55 6.84 -6.61 -6.31
C LEU A 55 7.59 -7.80 -6.92
N GLN A 56 8.04 -8.75 -6.09
CA GLN A 56 8.73 -9.97 -6.53
C GLN A 56 7.81 -10.86 -7.39
N VAL A 57 6.57 -11.07 -6.98
CA VAL A 57 5.58 -11.83 -7.75
C VAL A 57 5.33 -11.18 -9.11
N ARG A 58 5.14 -9.87 -9.12
CA ARG A 58 4.94 -9.08 -10.33
C ARG A 58 6.12 -9.22 -11.31
N ASP A 59 7.33 -8.98 -10.83
CA ASP A 59 8.54 -9.06 -11.65
C ASP A 59 8.76 -10.49 -12.18
N TYR A 60 8.59 -11.50 -11.31
CA TYR A 60 8.71 -12.90 -11.68
C TYR A 60 7.67 -13.31 -12.75
N LEU A 61 6.41 -12.95 -12.58
CA LEU A 61 5.35 -13.34 -13.52
C LEU A 61 5.50 -12.61 -14.85
N VAL A 62 5.87 -11.33 -14.85
CA VAL A 62 6.13 -10.56 -16.07
C VAL A 62 7.28 -11.17 -16.86
N LYS A 63 8.37 -11.52 -16.19
CA LYS A 63 9.51 -12.19 -16.83
C LYS A 63 9.16 -13.58 -17.35
N LYS A 64 8.42 -14.37 -16.55
CA LYS A 64 8.07 -15.75 -16.91
C LYS A 64 7.06 -15.84 -18.04
N ALA A 65 6.14 -14.90 -18.13
CA ALA A 65 5.12 -14.86 -19.18
C ALA A 65 5.72 -14.62 -20.56
N ASP A 66 6.87 -13.94 -20.65
CA ASP A 66 7.60 -13.62 -21.89
C ASP A 66 6.66 -13.20 -23.04
N LEU A 67 5.68 -12.32 -22.73
CA LEU A 67 4.68 -11.90 -23.70
C LEU A 67 5.33 -11.01 -24.78
N LYS A 68 5.32 -11.48 -26.01
CA LYS A 68 5.80 -10.71 -27.16
C LYS A 68 4.78 -9.68 -27.58
N MET A 69 4.96 -8.45 -27.11
CA MET A 69 4.10 -7.32 -27.46
C MET A 69 4.56 -6.63 -28.76
N PRO A 70 3.62 -6.10 -29.57
CA PRO A 70 3.96 -5.37 -30.79
C PRO A 70 4.52 -3.98 -30.45
N ALA A 71 5.80 -3.89 -30.07
CA ALA A 71 6.43 -2.68 -29.56
C ALA A 71 6.27 -1.46 -30.48
N ALA A 72 6.49 -1.64 -31.78
CA ALA A 72 6.36 -0.55 -32.74
C ALA A 72 4.93 0.01 -32.83
N PHE A 73 3.92 -0.85 -32.70
CA PHE A 73 2.52 -0.42 -32.63
C PHE A 73 2.24 0.32 -31.31
N LEU A 74 2.65 -0.23 -30.18
CA LEU A 74 2.41 0.36 -28.86
C LEU A 74 3.08 1.74 -28.74
N LYS A 75 4.28 1.94 -29.22
CA LYS A 75 4.95 3.25 -29.22
C LYS A 75 4.14 4.29 -30.01
N ARG A 76 3.72 3.95 -31.24
CA ARG A 76 2.88 4.85 -32.05
C ARG A 76 1.53 5.13 -31.40
N TRP A 77 0.92 4.10 -30.82
CA TRP A 77 -0.34 4.24 -30.09
C TRP A 77 -0.21 5.18 -28.90
N LEU A 78 0.83 5.01 -28.06
CA LEU A 78 1.12 5.93 -26.95
C LEU A 78 1.29 7.38 -27.41
N TYR A 79 2.02 7.60 -28.50
CA TYR A 79 2.19 8.93 -29.07
C TYR A 79 0.85 9.55 -29.48
N THR A 80 0.00 8.76 -30.14
CA THR A 80 -1.29 9.21 -30.64
C THR A 80 -2.28 9.52 -29.52
N ILE A 81 -2.42 8.64 -28.52
CA ILE A 81 -3.40 8.84 -27.43
C ILE A 81 -3.01 9.98 -26.48
N ASN A 82 -1.75 10.29 -26.39
CA ASN A 82 -1.26 11.43 -25.60
C ASN A 82 -1.27 12.75 -26.39
N GLU A 83 -1.82 12.76 -27.60
CA GLU A 83 -1.97 13.97 -28.42
C GLU A 83 -0.63 14.72 -28.62
N GLY A 84 0.50 14.00 -28.65
CA GLY A 84 1.83 14.56 -28.80
C GLY A 84 2.38 15.28 -27.54
N LYS A 85 1.77 15.09 -26.37
CA LYS A 85 2.30 15.65 -25.09
C LYS A 85 3.67 15.09 -24.73
N PHE A 86 3.99 13.89 -25.17
CA PHE A 86 5.29 13.24 -25.04
C PHE A 86 5.92 13.05 -26.43
N SER A 87 7.20 13.34 -26.54
CA SER A 87 7.95 13.06 -27.76
C SER A 87 8.14 11.54 -27.96
N MET A 88 8.45 11.12 -29.17
CA MET A 88 8.83 9.72 -29.42
C MET A 88 10.07 9.31 -28.63
N GLU A 89 11.00 10.23 -28.38
CA GLU A 89 12.21 10.00 -27.59
C GLU A 89 11.88 9.75 -26.12
N ASP A 90 10.96 10.52 -25.53
CA ASP A 90 10.48 10.30 -24.17
C ASP A 90 9.79 8.94 -24.04
N ILE A 91 8.95 8.59 -25.03
CA ILE A 91 8.28 7.29 -25.07
C ILE A 91 9.30 6.15 -25.18
N GLU A 92 10.34 6.29 -25.99
CA GLU A 92 11.37 5.26 -26.12
C GLU A 92 12.16 5.05 -24.85
N LYS A 93 12.48 6.11 -24.14
CA LYS A 93 13.22 6.07 -22.88
C LYS A 93 12.47 5.28 -21.79
N ASP A 94 11.15 5.48 -21.70
CA ASP A 94 10.35 4.89 -20.62
C ASP A 94 9.56 3.64 -21.08
N PHE A 95 9.78 3.22 -22.35
CA PHE A 95 8.99 2.16 -22.96
C PHE A 95 9.11 0.81 -22.24
N ASP A 96 10.27 0.44 -21.77
CA ASP A 96 10.49 -0.84 -21.09
C ASP A 96 9.71 -0.90 -19.76
N GLN A 97 9.66 0.22 -19.05
CA GLN A 97 8.87 0.31 -17.81
C GLN A 97 7.37 0.27 -18.12
N PHE A 98 6.93 0.98 -19.16
CA PHE A 98 5.55 0.90 -19.64
C PHE A 98 5.19 -0.55 -20.03
N LEU A 99 6.07 -1.23 -20.75
CA LEU A 99 5.82 -2.60 -21.19
C LEU A 99 5.67 -3.57 -20.01
N LYS A 100 6.51 -3.45 -18.98
CA LYS A 100 6.38 -4.23 -17.75
C LYS A 100 5.03 -3.98 -17.08
N MET A 101 4.64 -2.73 -16.92
CA MET A 101 3.36 -2.35 -16.31
C MET A 101 2.17 -2.85 -17.15
N PHE A 102 2.23 -2.70 -18.47
CA PHE A 102 1.20 -3.16 -19.38
C PHE A 102 1.04 -4.70 -19.34
N THR A 103 2.17 -5.42 -19.32
CA THR A 103 2.20 -6.87 -19.19
C THR A 103 1.59 -7.32 -17.87
N TRP A 104 1.94 -6.65 -16.75
CA TRP A 104 1.35 -6.95 -15.46
C TRP A 104 -0.17 -6.75 -15.45
N ASN A 105 -0.67 -5.64 -15.97
CA ASN A 105 -2.10 -5.37 -16.07
C ASN A 105 -2.83 -6.42 -16.93
N TYR A 106 -2.18 -6.91 -17.98
CA TYR A 106 -2.73 -7.99 -18.80
C TYR A 106 -2.81 -9.32 -18.01
N LEU A 107 -1.75 -9.66 -17.28
CA LEU A 107 -1.70 -10.85 -16.43
C LEU A 107 -2.72 -10.78 -15.31
N GLN A 108 -2.86 -9.64 -14.63
CA GLN A 108 -3.89 -9.44 -13.60
C GLN A 108 -5.29 -9.73 -14.17
N LYS A 109 -5.64 -9.14 -15.30
CA LYS A 109 -6.94 -9.37 -15.96
C LYS A 109 -7.14 -10.84 -16.33
N HIS A 110 -6.07 -11.53 -16.72
CA HIS A 110 -6.12 -12.96 -16.99
C HIS A 110 -6.46 -13.76 -15.73
N PHE A 111 -5.72 -13.55 -14.62
CA PHE A 111 -5.99 -14.22 -13.33
C PHE A 111 -7.38 -13.90 -12.80
N ILE A 112 -7.80 -12.63 -12.81
CA ILE A 112 -9.14 -12.22 -12.39
C ILE A 112 -10.21 -13.02 -13.13
N LYS A 113 -10.04 -13.18 -14.44
CA LYS A 113 -11.02 -13.91 -15.27
C LYS A 113 -10.96 -15.42 -15.09
N THR A 114 -9.76 -16.02 -15.06
CA THR A 114 -9.60 -17.49 -15.01
C THR A 114 -9.88 -18.06 -13.64
N ASP A 115 -9.51 -17.32 -12.59
CA ASP A 115 -9.62 -17.79 -11.21
C ASP A 115 -10.87 -17.23 -10.50
N GLY A 116 -11.68 -16.45 -11.22
CA GLY A 116 -12.95 -15.92 -10.72
C GLY A 116 -12.78 -14.92 -9.57
N ILE A 117 -11.66 -14.18 -9.56
CA ILE A 117 -11.36 -13.21 -8.49
C ILE A 117 -12.33 -12.03 -8.57
N SER A 118 -12.97 -11.71 -7.47
CA SER A 118 -13.91 -10.60 -7.36
C SER A 118 -13.64 -9.77 -6.11
N VAL A 119 -13.97 -8.49 -6.18
CA VAL A 119 -13.93 -7.54 -5.05
C VAL A 119 -15.35 -7.13 -4.73
N SER A 120 -15.78 -7.35 -3.50
CA SER A 120 -17.12 -6.96 -3.04
C SER A 120 -17.16 -5.45 -2.72
N LYS A 121 -18.39 -4.92 -2.59
CA LYS A 121 -18.58 -3.52 -2.17
C LYS A 121 -18.12 -3.30 -0.73
N GLU A 122 -18.33 -4.28 0.12
CA GLU A 122 -17.94 -4.26 1.53
C GLU A 122 -16.42 -4.18 1.68
N GLU A 123 -15.67 -4.94 0.88
CA GLU A 123 -14.21 -4.88 0.85
C GLU A 123 -13.72 -3.50 0.36
N ALA A 124 -14.34 -2.99 -0.70
CA ALA A 124 -14.00 -1.66 -1.21
C ALA A 124 -14.31 -0.56 -0.19
N LEU A 125 -15.44 -0.66 0.52
CA LEU A 125 -15.80 0.30 1.57
C LEU A 125 -14.84 0.23 2.75
N SER A 126 -14.44 -0.98 3.17
CA SER A 126 -13.46 -1.18 4.24
C SER A 126 -12.10 -0.54 3.89
N GLU A 127 -11.62 -0.75 2.68
CA GLU A 127 -10.37 -0.13 2.21
C GLU A 127 -10.48 1.39 2.11
N ALA A 128 -11.61 1.90 1.62
CA ALA A 128 -11.87 3.33 1.56
C ALA A 128 -11.94 3.97 2.96
N LYS A 129 -12.52 3.26 3.95
CA LYS A 129 -12.53 3.70 5.36
C LYS A 129 -11.12 3.73 5.96
N ALA A 130 -10.29 2.75 5.66
CA ALA A 130 -8.89 2.75 6.10
C ALA A 130 -8.10 3.92 5.50
N LEU A 131 -8.31 4.22 4.22
CA LEU A 131 -7.73 5.39 3.57
C LEU A 131 -8.22 6.70 4.21
N ALA A 132 -9.53 6.81 4.46
CA ALA A 132 -10.12 7.95 5.14
C ALA A 132 -9.50 8.15 6.54
N ALA A 133 -9.40 7.09 7.35
CA ALA A 133 -8.80 7.14 8.68
C ALA A 133 -7.36 7.62 8.64
N SER A 134 -6.56 7.15 7.69
CA SER A 134 -5.19 7.61 7.49
C SER A 134 -5.12 9.11 7.15
N GLN A 135 -6.00 9.58 6.27
CA GLN A 135 -6.05 11.01 5.92
C GLN A 135 -6.49 11.86 7.11
N PHE A 136 -7.52 11.46 7.84
CA PHE A 136 -7.97 12.19 9.05
C PHE A 136 -6.87 12.24 10.12
N ALA A 137 -6.11 11.15 10.31
CA ALA A 137 -4.99 11.13 11.23
C ALA A 137 -3.90 12.14 10.85
N GLN A 138 -3.59 12.28 9.54
CA GLN A 138 -2.63 13.29 9.04
C GLN A 138 -3.10 14.72 9.30
N TYR A 139 -4.42 14.96 9.33
CA TYR A 139 -5.02 16.26 9.67
C TYR A 139 -5.25 16.44 11.18
N GLY A 140 -4.65 15.60 12.03
CA GLY A 140 -4.72 15.72 13.48
C GLY A 140 -5.97 15.13 14.12
N MET A 141 -6.72 14.29 13.40
CA MET A 141 -7.91 13.59 13.88
C MET A 141 -7.72 12.05 13.83
N PRO A 142 -6.82 11.47 14.65
CA PRO A 142 -6.53 10.04 14.61
C PRO A 142 -7.69 9.15 15.09
N SER A 143 -8.67 9.73 15.77
CA SER A 143 -9.86 9.04 16.31
C SER A 143 -11.15 9.64 15.73
N ALA A 144 -11.21 9.81 14.38
CA ALA A 144 -12.43 10.27 13.74
C ALA A 144 -13.58 9.28 13.97
N PRO A 145 -14.83 9.77 14.22
CA PRO A 145 -16.01 8.91 14.39
C PRO A 145 -16.26 8.01 13.17
N ASP A 146 -16.79 6.80 13.41
CA ASP A 146 -16.97 5.79 12.36
C ASP A 146 -17.95 6.24 11.27
N ASP A 147 -19.03 6.95 11.64
CA ASP A 147 -20.00 7.54 10.72
C ASP A 147 -19.36 8.59 9.79
N MET A 148 -18.44 9.39 10.31
CA MET A 148 -17.68 10.35 9.52
C MET A 148 -16.74 9.63 8.53
N LEU A 149 -16.04 8.59 8.99
CA LEU A 149 -15.17 7.77 8.14
C LEU A 149 -15.98 7.09 7.03
N GLU A 150 -17.14 6.54 7.34
CA GLU A 150 -18.01 5.87 6.39
C GLU A 150 -18.54 6.85 5.33
N GLY A 151 -19.08 8.00 5.75
CA GLY A 151 -19.56 9.01 4.82
C GLY A 151 -18.46 9.59 3.91
N TYR A 152 -17.21 9.65 4.40
CA TYR A 152 -16.08 10.06 3.56
C TYR A 152 -15.63 8.93 2.63
N ALA A 153 -15.60 7.69 3.09
CA ALA A 153 -15.29 6.52 2.29
C ALA A 153 -16.26 6.34 1.12
N GLU A 154 -17.56 6.56 1.34
CA GLU A 154 -18.56 6.55 0.26
C GLU A 154 -18.27 7.61 -0.80
N LYS A 155 -17.84 8.81 -0.41
CA LYS A 155 -17.44 9.87 -1.36
C LYS A 155 -16.21 9.48 -2.16
N ILE A 156 -15.20 8.87 -1.51
CA ILE A 156 -14.01 8.34 -2.20
C ILE A 156 -14.42 7.30 -3.25
N LEU A 157 -15.32 6.39 -2.91
CA LEU A 157 -15.78 5.35 -3.85
C LEU A 157 -16.68 5.90 -4.96
N ALA A 158 -17.42 6.98 -4.70
CA ALA A 158 -18.25 7.65 -5.70
C ALA A 158 -17.41 8.48 -6.70
N ASP A 159 -16.23 8.92 -6.30
CA ASP A 159 -15.27 9.55 -7.21
C ASP A 159 -14.70 8.49 -8.15
N LYS A 160 -14.79 8.75 -9.45
CA LYS A 160 -14.42 7.76 -10.48
C LYS A 160 -12.96 7.35 -10.40
N ASP A 161 -12.07 8.32 -10.20
CA ASP A 161 -10.62 8.07 -10.24
C ASP A 161 -10.13 7.45 -8.94
N GLN A 162 -10.62 7.92 -7.79
CA GLN A 162 -10.26 7.38 -6.49
C GLN A 162 -10.87 5.99 -6.26
N GLY A 163 -12.14 5.83 -6.58
CA GLY A 163 -12.82 4.53 -6.49
C GLY A 163 -12.15 3.48 -7.36
N GLN A 164 -11.80 3.82 -8.61
CA GLN A 164 -11.07 2.91 -9.49
C GLN A 164 -9.74 2.47 -8.88
N LYS A 165 -8.95 3.37 -8.29
CA LYS A 165 -7.67 3.05 -7.65
C LYS A 165 -7.84 2.09 -6.47
N ILE A 166 -8.92 2.22 -5.68
CA ILE A 166 -9.22 1.29 -4.59
C ILE A 166 -9.50 -0.11 -5.13
N TYR A 167 -10.35 -0.23 -6.15
CA TYR A 167 -10.62 -1.52 -6.77
C TYR A 167 -9.37 -2.13 -7.41
N GLU A 168 -8.56 -1.35 -8.13
CA GLU A 168 -7.30 -1.81 -8.72
C GLU A 168 -6.34 -2.35 -7.66
N LYS A 169 -6.18 -1.64 -6.53
CA LYS A 169 -5.37 -2.09 -5.40
C LYS A 169 -5.89 -3.42 -4.82
N LEU A 170 -7.19 -3.52 -4.57
CA LEU A 170 -7.78 -4.74 -4.02
C LEU A 170 -7.68 -5.93 -4.97
N TYR A 171 -7.86 -5.71 -6.27
CA TYR A 171 -7.62 -6.76 -7.27
C TYR A 171 -6.16 -7.19 -7.30
N GLU A 172 -5.20 -6.25 -7.19
CA GLU A 172 -3.78 -6.60 -7.13
C GLU A 172 -3.46 -7.47 -5.92
N VAL A 173 -3.93 -7.08 -4.74
CA VAL A 173 -3.77 -7.87 -3.51
C VAL A 173 -4.34 -9.27 -3.67
N LYS A 174 -5.58 -9.39 -4.14
CA LYS A 174 -6.24 -10.69 -4.34
C LYS A 174 -5.55 -11.59 -5.37
N VAL A 175 -5.06 -11.01 -6.46
CA VAL A 175 -4.28 -11.75 -7.46
C VAL A 175 -2.98 -12.27 -6.86
N VAL A 176 -2.28 -11.45 -6.07
CA VAL A 176 -1.03 -11.85 -5.40
C VAL A 176 -1.30 -12.94 -4.36
N GLU A 177 -2.37 -12.84 -3.59
CA GLU A 177 -2.80 -13.87 -2.62
C GLU A 177 -3.15 -15.18 -3.31
N ASP A 178 -3.88 -15.13 -4.42
CA ASP A 178 -4.20 -16.30 -5.22
C ASP A 178 -2.94 -16.97 -5.75
N VAL A 179 -2.01 -16.20 -6.32
CA VAL A 179 -0.70 -16.72 -6.75
C VAL A 179 0.07 -17.32 -5.58
N LYS A 180 0.11 -16.64 -4.41
CA LYS A 180 0.77 -17.12 -3.19
C LYS A 180 0.23 -18.47 -2.75
N SER A 181 -1.07 -18.72 -2.90
CA SER A 181 -1.71 -19.99 -2.57
C SER A 181 -1.31 -21.14 -3.49
N LYS A 182 -0.88 -20.84 -4.71
CA LYS A 182 -0.56 -21.81 -5.78
C LYS A 182 0.93 -22.11 -5.92
N VAL A 183 1.79 -21.33 -5.26
CA VAL A 183 3.25 -21.46 -5.37
C VAL A 183 3.87 -21.83 -4.03
N LYS A 184 5.07 -22.44 -4.07
CA LYS A 184 5.85 -22.66 -2.87
C LYS A 184 6.60 -21.37 -2.53
N VAL A 185 6.18 -20.72 -1.46
CA VAL A 185 6.88 -19.55 -0.91
C VAL A 185 7.99 -20.02 0.03
N THR A 186 9.16 -19.41 -0.07
CA THR A 186 10.28 -19.62 0.85
C THR A 186 10.49 -18.33 1.63
N GLU A 187 10.26 -18.39 2.93
CA GLU A 187 10.52 -17.26 3.82
C GLU A 187 11.99 -17.28 4.25
N LYS A 188 12.62 -16.11 4.27
CA LYS A 188 13.99 -15.92 4.74
C LYS A 188 13.99 -14.80 5.76
N ALA A 189 14.39 -15.14 7.00
CA ALA A 189 14.65 -14.13 8.01
C ALA A 189 15.91 -13.34 7.64
N VAL A 190 15.80 -12.03 7.66
CA VAL A 190 16.91 -11.10 7.37
C VAL A 190 16.92 -9.98 8.42
N SER A 191 18.06 -9.30 8.57
CA SER A 191 18.12 -8.08 9.39
C SER A 191 17.36 -6.93 8.72
N ALA A 192 16.96 -5.90 9.49
CA ALA A 192 16.32 -4.71 8.95
C ALA A 192 17.19 -4.01 7.89
N ASP A 193 18.52 -3.96 8.10
CA ASP A 193 19.46 -3.39 7.14
C ASP A 193 19.53 -4.17 5.82
N ASP A 194 19.51 -5.49 5.89
CA ASP A 194 19.51 -6.33 4.69
C ASP A 194 18.16 -6.28 3.97
N PHE A 195 17.07 -6.19 4.71
CA PHE A 195 15.74 -5.97 4.14
C PHE A 195 15.67 -4.64 3.37
N ALA A 196 16.22 -3.56 3.95
CA ALA A 196 16.27 -2.25 3.29
C ALA A 196 17.12 -2.26 1.99
N LYS A 197 18.16 -3.10 1.92
CA LYS A 197 18.93 -3.31 0.68
C LYS A 197 18.12 -4.05 -0.37
N LEU A 198 17.45 -5.15 0.01
CA LEU A 198 16.59 -5.92 -0.90
C LEU A 198 15.46 -5.07 -1.48
N ALA A 199 14.87 -4.19 -0.68
CA ALA A 199 13.80 -3.29 -1.12
C ALA A 199 14.27 -2.23 -2.14
N LYS A 200 15.58 -1.90 -2.16
CA LYS A 200 16.15 -0.94 -3.13
C LYS A 200 16.54 -1.59 -4.47
N GLU A 201 16.67 -2.90 -4.52
CA GLU A 201 17.08 -3.64 -5.72
C GLU A 201 15.91 -4.01 -6.64
N LEU A 202 14.67 -3.77 -6.19
CA LEU A 202 13.42 -4.02 -6.92
C LEU A 202 12.78 -2.73 -7.43
#